data_cb5e2ecbec7ef9502a60670a3e82318e
#
_entry.id   cb5e2ecbec7ef9502a60670a3e82318e
#
_cell.length_a   1.000
_cell.length_b   1.000
_cell.length_c   1.000
_cell.angle_alpha   90.00
_cell.angle_beta   90.00
_cell.angle_gamma   90.00
#
_symmetry.space_group_name_H-M   'P 1'
#
loop_
_entity.id
_entity.type
_entity.pdbx_description
1 polymer ?
#
loop_
_entity_poly.entity_id
_entity_poly.type
_entity_poly.pdbx_seq_one_letter_code
_entity_poly.pdbx_strand_id
1 'polypeptide(L)'
;ERKASALGSGFIIDVEGIVITNNHVIQGAEDILVRVDGEKEYKAKVLGTDPLSDIAVLKIESKEKFTPVKFGNSDNARIGDWVIAIGNPFGLGGTVTSGIISARNRDIGMNRYEDFIQTDASINVGNSGGPLFDMNGDVIGINTAILGQSGSIGIGFSIPANSAKIVIDQLIEFGETKRG
;
A
#
# COMPACT_ATOMS: atom_id res chain seq x y z
N GLU A 1 -3.98 22.20 21.11
CA GLU A 1 -2.93 21.54 20.31
C GLU A 1 -3.59 20.76 19.17
N ARG A 2 -3.34 21.19 17.94
CA ARG A 2 -3.76 20.43 16.77
C ARG A 2 -2.79 19.26 16.57
N LYS A 3 -3.26 18.05 16.80
CA LYS A 3 -2.50 16.87 16.40
C LYS A 3 -2.45 16.84 14.87
N ALA A 4 -1.25 16.93 14.31
CA ALA A 4 -1.06 16.67 12.89
C ALA A 4 -1.36 15.19 12.65
N SER A 5 -2.35 14.87 11.80
CA SER A 5 -2.63 13.51 11.37
C SER A 5 -2.35 13.36 9.90
N ALA A 6 -1.48 12.42 9.55
CA ALA A 6 -1.32 11.97 8.18
C ALA A 6 -2.36 10.89 7.90
N LEU A 7 -3.02 10.99 6.77
CA LEU A 7 -4.03 10.03 6.35
C LEU A 7 -3.54 9.28 5.12
N GLY A 8 -3.74 8.00 5.12
CA GLY A 8 -3.41 7.12 4.02
C GLY A 8 -4.17 5.81 4.15
N SER A 9 -3.87 4.87 3.30
CA SER A 9 -4.52 3.58 3.29
C SER A 9 -3.50 2.46 3.49
N GLY A 10 -3.99 1.28 3.77
CA GLY A 10 -3.18 0.07 3.89
C GLY A 10 -4.08 -1.15 3.76
N PHE A 11 -3.50 -2.32 3.97
CA PHE A 11 -4.27 -3.55 3.93
C PHE A 11 -3.67 -4.62 4.84
N ILE A 12 -4.52 -5.50 5.31
CA ILE A 12 -4.17 -6.57 6.26
C ILE A 12 -3.81 -7.82 5.47
N ILE A 13 -2.64 -8.40 5.76
CA ILE A 13 -2.14 -9.59 5.05
C ILE A 13 -2.14 -10.86 5.90
N ASP A 14 -2.52 -10.76 7.18
CA ASP A 14 -2.37 -11.86 8.13
C ASP A 14 -3.49 -11.78 9.19
N VAL A 15 -3.97 -12.93 9.66
CA VAL A 15 -5.04 -12.97 10.65
C VAL A 15 -4.67 -12.30 11.97
N GLU A 16 -3.39 -12.18 12.28
CA GLU A 16 -2.89 -11.52 13.50
C GLU A 16 -2.84 -10.00 13.37
N GLY A 17 -3.13 -9.44 12.20
CA GLY A 17 -3.20 -8.00 12.01
C GLY A 17 -1.91 -7.35 11.54
N ILE A 18 -1.18 -8.00 10.65
CA ILE A 18 -0.06 -7.37 9.95
C ILE A 18 -0.62 -6.51 8.82
N VAL A 19 -0.24 -5.22 8.83
CA VAL A 19 -0.73 -4.21 7.89
C VAL A 19 0.41 -3.73 7.02
N ILE A 20 0.15 -3.63 5.73
CA ILE A 20 1.07 -3.05 4.77
C ILE A 20 0.57 -1.67 4.37
N THR A 21 1.49 -0.72 4.27
CA THR A 21 1.23 0.63 3.79
C THR A 21 2.51 1.21 3.18
N ASN A 22 2.48 2.46 2.77
CA ASN A 22 3.68 3.15 2.33
C ASN A 22 4.44 3.77 3.52
N ASN A 23 5.76 3.82 3.41
CA ASN A 23 6.58 4.47 4.42
C ASN A 23 6.25 5.95 4.57
N HIS A 24 6.02 6.67 3.48
CA HIS A 24 5.70 8.11 3.55
C HIS A 24 4.37 8.40 4.27
N VAL A 25 3.45 7.42 4.31
CA VAL A 25 2.17 7.57 5.02
C VAL A 25 2.36 7.65 6.53
N ILE A 26 3.34 6.91 7.06
CA ILE A 26 3.58 6.84 8.51
C ILE A 26 4.81 7.60 8.96
N GLN A 27 5.58 8.17 8.04
CA GLN A 27 6.84 8.84 8.34
C GLN A 27 6.62 10.00 9.31
N GLY A 28 7.38 10.01 10.41
CA GLY A 28 7.28 11.04 11.44
C GLY A 28 6.11 10.90 12.39
N ALA A 29 5.30 9.85 12.27
CA ALA A 29 4.19 9.62 13.18
C ALA A 29 4.70 9.02 14.50
N GLU A 30 4.29 9.61 15.62
CA GLU A 30 4.58 9.07 16.96
C GLU A 30 3.59 7.97 17.32
N ASP A 31 2.31 8.22 17.05
CA ASP A 31 1.23 7.26 17.28
C ASP A 31 0.57 6.90 15.95
N ILE A 32 0.41 5.60 15.74
CA ILE A 32 -0.24 5.10 14.53
C ILE A 32 -1.55 4.44 14.93
N LEU A 33 -2.64 4.91 14.33
CA LEU A 33 -3.96 4.33 14.48
C LEU A 33 -4.40 3.74 13.15
N VAL A 34 -4.88 2.50 13.19
CA VAL A 34 -5.41 1.79 12.04
C VAL A 34 -6.91 1.65 12.23
N ARG A 35 -7.67 2.15 11.27
CA ARG A 35 -9.12 2.01 11.26
C ARG A 35 -9.50 0.86 10.33
N VAL A 36 -10.18 -0.13 10.86
CA VAL A 36 -10.64 -1.31 10.13
C VAL A 36 -12.16 -1.22 9.96
N ASP A 37 -12.64 -1.45 8.75
CA ASP A 37 -14.07 -1.42 8.39
C ASP A 37 -14.79 -0.11 8.77
N GLY A 38 -14.04 0.97 8.88
CA GLY A 38 -14.60 2.31 9.13
C GLY A 38 -15.06 2.60 10.55
N GLU A 39 -15.08 1.60 11.45
CA GLU A 39 -15.68 1.77 12.77
C GLU A 39 -14.71 1.63 13.93
N LYS A 40 -13.83 0.63 13.90
CA LYS A 40 -12.90 0.38 15.01
C LYS A 40 -11.50 0.90 14.71
N GLU A 41 -10.94 1.60 15.67
CA GLU A 41 -9.55 2.05 15.65
C GLU A 41 -8.70 1.16 16.53
N TYR A 42 -7.53 0.82 16.03
CA TYR A 42 -6.54 0.02 16.75
C TYR A 42 -5.22 0.76 16.77
N LYS A 43 -4.52 0.66 17.90
CA LYS A 43 -3.12 1.07 17.92
C LYS A 43 -2.29 0.07 17.16
N ALA A 44 -1.29 0.57 16.45
CA ALA A 44 -0.35 -0.26 15.70
C ALA A 44 1.06 0.19 15.99
N LYS A 45 1.98 -0.75 15.92
CA LYS A 45 3.41 -0.47 16.02
C LYS A 45 4.09 -0.80 14.70
N VAL A 46 5.18 -0.11 14.42
CA VAL A 46 5.98 -0.34 13.22
C VAL A 46 6.86 -1.56 13.44
N LEU A 47 6.72 -2.57 12.59
CA LEU A 47 7.63 -3.71 12.55
C LEU A 47 8.89 -3.39 11.76
N GLY A 48 8.77 -2.61 10.70
CA GLY A 48 9.89 -2.19 9.89
C GLY A 48 9.46 -1.27 8.77
N THR A 49 10.42 -0.53 8.24
CA THR A 49 10.21 0.36 7.11
C THR A 49 11.35 0.22 6.11
N ASP A 50 11.03 0.44 4.85
CA ASP A 50 12.01 0.52 3.78
C ASP A 50 11.78 1.79 2.96
N PRO A 51 12.53 2.86 3.23
CA PRO A 51 12.34 4.12 2.49
C PRO A 51 12.58 4.01 0.99
N LEU A 52 13.48 3.12 0.56
CA LEU A 52 13.81 2.98 -0.87
C LEU A 52 12.64 2.42 -1.68
N SER A 53 11.92 1.43 -1.16
CA SER A 53 10.73 0.89 -1.82
C SER A 53 9.45 1.57 -1.36
N ASP A 54 9.53 2.45 -0.37
CA ASP A 54 8.40 3.15 0.24
C ASP A 54 7.37 2.20 0.85
N ILE A 55 7.84 1.13 1.48
CA ILE A 55 7.00 0.12 2.14
C ILE A 55 7.19 0.21 3.65
N ALA A 56 6.09 0.13 4.39
CA ALA A 56 6.08 -0.01 5.83
C ALA A 56 5.21 -1.19 6.24
N VAL A 57 5.63 -1.88 7.28
CA VAL A 57 4.91 -3.01 7.86
C VAL A 57 4.56 -2.67 9.29
N LEU A 58 3.28 -2.77 9.61
CA LEU A 58 2.74 -2.47 10.93
C LEU A 58 2.13 -3.72 11.54
N LYS A 59 2.04 -3.74 12.87
CA LYS A 59 1.32 -4.78 13.61
C LYS A 59 0.26 -4.13 14.48
N ILE A 60 -0.98 -4.50 14.25
CA ILE A 60 -2.09 -4.06 15.09
C ILE A 60 -1.93 -4.67 16.49
N GLU A 61 -2.05 -3.84 17.51
CA GLU A 61 -1.98 -4.27 18.91
C GLU A 61 -3.38 -4.68 19.37
N SER A 62 -3.77 -5.91 19.07
CA SER A 62 -5.06 -6.46 19.46
C SER A 62 -5.00 -7.99 19.48
N LYS A 63 -5.85 -8.59 20.30
CA LYS A 63 -6.04 -10.05 20.33
C LYS A 63 -7.10 -10.52 19.34
N GLU A 64 -7.77 -9.59 18.67
CA GLU A 64 -8.78 -9.93 17.68
C GLU A 64 -8.13 -10.57 16.44
N LYS A 65 -8.90 -11.37 15.75
CA LYS A 65 -8.51 -11.97 14.48
C LYS A 65 -9.09 -11.16 13.34
N PHE A 66 -8.29 -10.99 12.29
CA PHE A 66 -8.64 -10.16 11.14
C PHE A 66 -8.78 -11.02 9.90
N THR A 67 -9.52 -10.52 8.92
CA THR A 67 -9.67 -11.18 7.62
C THR A 67 -8.62 -10.61 6.67
N PRO A 68 -7.59 -11.40 6.29
CA PRO A 68 -6.55 -10.89 5.41
C PRO A 68 -6.96 -10.92 3.94
N VAL A 69 -6.32 -10.07 3.14
CA VAL A 69 -6.32 -10.21 1.68
C VAL A 69 -5.18 -11.13 1.27
N LYS A 70 -5.24 -11.64 0.05
CA LYS A 70 -4.20 -12.51 -0.50
C LYS A 70 -3.39 -11.78 -1.54
N PHE A 71 -2.08 -12.04 -1.58
CA PHE A 71 -1.24 -11.60 -2.69
C PHE A 71 -1.46 -12.51 -3.90
N GLY A 72 -1.65 -11.90 -5.06
CA GLY A 72 -1.60 -12.58 -6.33
C GLY A 72 -0.19 -12.59 -6.90
N ASN A 73 -0.03 -13.23 -8.05
CA ASN A 73 1.23 -13.23 -8.78
C ASN A 73 1.25 -12.04 -9.76
N SER A 74 1.97 -10.98 -9.38
CA SER A 74 2.03 -9.77 -10.20
C SER A 74 2.75 -9.98 -11.54
N ASP A 75 3.55 -11.04 -11.68
CA ASP A 75 4.20 -11.36 -12.96
C ASP A 75 3.19 -11.81 -14.02
N ASN A 76 2.03 -12.31 -13.61
CA ASN A 76 0.97 -12.71 -14.53
C ASN A 76 0.07 -11.53 -14.95
N ALA A 77 0.23 -10.37 -14.36
CA ALA A 77 -0.54 -9.18 -14.69
C ALA A 77 -0.08 -8.61 -16.04
N ARG A 78 -1.04 -8.28 -16.91
CA ARG A 78 -0.76 -7.86 -18.29
C ARG A 78 -1.34 -6.50 -18.57
N ILE A 79 -0.71 -5.77 -19.49
CA ILE A 79 -1.26 -4.53 -20.03
C ILE A 79 -2.67 -4.79 -20.57
N GLY A 80 -3.62 -3.97 -20.17
CA GLY A 80 -5.03 -4.12 -20.52
C GLY A 80 -5.87 -4.85 -19.49
N ASP A 81 -5.28 -5.53 -18.52
CA ASP A 81 -6.03 -6.20 -17.46
C ASP A 81 -6.74 -5.18 -16.56
N TRP A 82 -7.99 -5.46 -16.20
CA TRP A 82 -8.76 -4.65 -15.28
C TRP A 82 -8.18 -4.75 -13.86
N VAL A 83 -8.14 -3.60 -13.18
CA VAL A 83 -7.69 -3.49 -11.79
C VAL A 83 -8.61 -2.60 -10.98
N ILE A 84 -8.59 -2.80 -9.68
CA ILE A 84 -9.36 -2.02 -8.71
C ILE A 84 -8.40 -1.55 -7.61
N ALA A 85 -8.38 -0.23 -7.39
CA ALA A 85 -7.66 0.36 -6.26
C ALA A 85 -8.65 0.67 -5.14
N ILE A 86 -8.34 0.24 -3.93
CA ILE A 86 -9.18 0.47 -2.76
C ILE A 86 -8.39 1.28 -1.74
N GLY A 87 -9.06 2.26 -1.16
CA GLY A 87 -8.52 3.06 -0.08
C GLY A 87 -9.61 3.56 0.84
N ASN A 88 -9.19 4.23 1.90
CA ASN A 88 -10.12 4.85 2.85
C ASN A 88 -9.67 6.29 3.10
N PRO A 89 -9.79 7.16 2.09
CA PRO A 89 -9.36 8.54 2.22
C PRO A 89 -10.19 9.26 3.28
N PHE A 90 -9.51 10.00 4.14
CA PHE A 90 -10.12 10.85 5.18
C PHE A 90 -10.94 10.08 6.22
N GLY A 91 -10.84 8.75 6.26
CA GLY A 91 -11.62 7.95 7.21
C GLY A 91 -13.13 7.95 6.94
N LEU A 92 -13.54 8.33 5.72
CA LEU A 92 -14.95 8.46 5.35
C LEU A 92 -15.59 7.16 4.89
N GLY A 93 -14.84 6.06 4.93
CA GLY A 93 -15.26 4.77 4.39
C GLY A 93 -14.48 4.42 3.12
N GLY A 94 -14.63 3.19 2.67
CA GLY A 94 -13.87 2.70 1.52
C GLY A 94 -14.19 3.44 0.25
N THR A 95 -13.14 3.82 -0.48
CA THR A 95 -13.23 4.41 -1.81
C THR A 95 -12.64 3.44 -2.82
N VAL A 96 -13.35 3.21 -3.91
CA VAL A 96 -12.96 2.27 -4.95
C VAL A 96 -12.78 3.04 -6.26
N THR A 97 -11.62 2.88 -6.88
CA THR A 97 -11.38 3.34 -8.24
C THR A 97 -11.03 2.15 -9.13
N SER A 98 -11.33 2.22 -10.40
CA SER A 98 -11.03 1.14 -11.34
C SER A 98 -10.37 1.68 -12.59
N GLY A 99 -9.62 0.81 -13.23
CA GLY A 99 -8.95 1.12 -14.48
C GLY A 99 -8.31 -0.14 -15.04
N ILE A 100 -7.29 0.05 -15.85
CA ILE A 100 -6.51 -1.04 -16.45
C ILE A 100 -5.04 -0.86 -16.13
N ILE A 101 -4.27 -1.92 -16.30
CA ILE A 101 -2.81 -1.81 -16.34
C ILE A 101 -2.46 -1.14 -17.66
N SER A 102 -1.86 0.05 -17.57
CA SER A 102 -1.49 0.85 -18.74
C SER A 102 -0.09 0.55 -19.23
N ALA A 103 0.81 0.21 -18.32
CA ALA A 103 2.20 -0.14 -18.62
C ALA A 103 2.78 -0.93 -17.46
N ARG A 104 3.91 -1.59 -17.73
CA ARG A 104 4.68 -2.31 -16.72
C ARG A 104 6.14 -1.93 -16.78
N ASN A 105 6.87 -2.23 -15.70
CA ASN A 105 8.32 -1.99 -15.61
C ASN A 105 8.68 -0.52 -15.85
N ARG A 106 7.84 0.38 -15.29
CA ARG A 106 8.07 1.80 -15.45
C ARG A 106 9.09 2.33 -14.45
N ASP A 107 10.14 2.93 -15.00
CA ASP A 107 11.10 3.72 -14.27
C ASP A 107 10.60 5.17 -14.24
N ILE A 108 10.40 5.71 -13.05
CA ILE A 108 9.92 7.09 -12.88
C ILE A 108 11.02 8.06 -12.47
N GLY A 109 12.28 7.64 -12.51
CA GLY A 109 13.44 8.51 -12.31
C GLY A 109 13.68 8.98 -10.88
N MET A 110 13.16 8.28 -9.88
CA MET A 110 13.26 8.72 -8.49
C MET A 110 14.30 7.97 -7.66
N ASN A 111 15.27 7.33 -8.29
CA ASN A 111 16.33 6.53 -7.64
C ASN A 111 15.79 5.47 -6.67
N ARG A 112 14.65 4.90 -6.99
CA ARG A 112 14.04 3.79 -6.25
C ARG A 112 14.22 2.50 -7.05
N TYR A 113 13.97 1.35 -6.41
CA TYR A 113 13.84 0.08 -7.12
C TYR A 113 12.57 0.13 -7.97
N GLU A 114 12.76 0.38 -9.26
CA GLU A 114 11.69 0.82 -10.13
C GLU A 114 11.25 -0.26 -11.09
N ASP A 115 10.21 -0.96 -10.69
CA ASP A 115 9.47 -1.89 -11.53
C ASP A 115 7.99 -1.64 -11.27
N PHE A 116 7.57 -0.39 -11.55
CA PHE A 116 6.19 -0.01 -11.24
C PHE A 116 5.19 -0.54 -12.26
N ILE A 117 4.01 -0.91 -11.77
CA ILE A 117 2.82 -1.08 -12.59
C ILE A 117 2.21 0.31 -12.76
N GLN A 118 1.97 0.71 -13.99
CA GLN A 118 1.24 1.93 -14.30
C GLN A 118 -0.22 1.60 -14.54
N THR A 119 -1.13 2.40 -13.98
CA THR A 119 -2.57 2.23 -14.15
C THR A 119 -3.25 3.57 -14.38
N ASP A 120 -4.38 3.58 -15.07
CA ASP A 120 -5.24 4.74 -15.18
C ASP A 120 -6.34 4.80 -14.09
N ALA A 121 -6.44 3.77 -13.24
CA ALA A 121 -7.21 3.89 -12.02
C ALA A 121 -6.69 5.08 -11.20
N SER A 122 -7.59 5.86 -10.64
CA SER A 122 -7.19 7.06 -9.89
C SER A 122 -6.42 6.70 -8.63
N ILE A 123 -5.13 7.04 -8.60
CA ILE A 123 -4.26 6.90 -7.44
C ILE A 123 -3.93 8.30 -6.93
N ASN A 124 -4.14 8.52 -5.64
CA ASN A 124 -3.91 9.81 -5.00
C ASN A 124 -3.49 9.58 -3.54
N VAL A 125 -3.31 10.66 -2.80
CA VAL A 125 -2.87 10.61 -1.40
C VAL A 125 -3.80 9.76 -0.54
N GLY A 126 -5.11 9.77 -0.83
CA GLY A 126 -6.09 9.04 -0.02
C GLY A 126 -6.00 7.52 -0.14
N ASN A 127 -5.63 6.98 -1.30
CA ASN A 127 -5.49 5.53 -1.49
C ASN A 127 -4.04 5.05 -1.56
N SER A 128 -3.08 5.96 -1.35
CA SER A 128 -1.67 5.61 -1.25
C SER A 128 -1.43 4.64 -0.08
N GLY A 129 -0.71 3.57 -0.33
CA GLY A 129 -0.48 2.49 0.63
C GLY A 129 -1.54 1.40 0.58
N GLY A 130 -2.66 1.63 -0.07
CA GLY A 130 -3.72 0.65 -0.23
C GLY A 130 -3.44 -0.35 -1.34
N PRO A 131 -4.30 -1.37 -1.46
CA PRO A 131 -4.07 -2.45 -2.41
C PRO A 131 -4.59 -2.11 -3.82
N LEU A 132 -3.88 -2.63 -4.81
CA LEU A 132 -4.38 -2.75 -6.18
C LEU A 132 -4.75 -4.20 -6.41
N PHE A 133 -6.03 -4.47 -6.66
CA PHE A 133 -6.55 -5.81 -6.88
C PHE A 133 -6.68 -6.13 -8.37
N ASP A 134 -6.45 -7.40 -8.71
CA ASP A 134 -6.89 -7.94 -9.98
C ASP A 134 -8.37 -8.37 -9.90
N MET A 135 -8.91 -8.92 -10.98
CA MET A 135 -10.32 -9.32 -11.04
C MET A 135 -10.60 -10.62 -10.29
N ASN A 136 -9.59 -11.30 -9.79
CA ASN A 136 -9.72 -12.45 -8.89
C ASN A 136 -9.82 -12.03 -7.42
N GLY A 137 -9.67 -10.74 -7.12
CA GLY A 137 -9.65 -10.23 -5.76
C GLY A 137 -8.32 -10.42 -5.04
N ASP A 138 -7.25 -10.64 -5.78
CA ASP A 138 -5.90 -10.77 -5.23
C ASP A 138 -5.12 -9.46 -5.39
N VAL A 139 -4.28 -9.16 -4.41
CA VAL A 139 -3.45 -7.97 -4.44
C VAL A 139 -2.27 -8.18 -5.39
N ILE A 140 -2.19 -7.37 -6.43
CA ILE A 140 -1.07 -7.39 -7.38
C ILE A 140 -0.15 -6.18 -7.25
N GLY A 141 -0.52 -5.20 -6.43
CA GLY A 141 0.32 -4.03 -6.20
C GLY A 141 -0.07 -3.24 -4.98
N ILE A 142 0.84 -2.37 -4.56
CA ILE A 142 0.64 -1.39 -3.50
C ILE A 142 0.58 -0.02 -4.15
N ASN A 143 -0.55 0.67 -4.03
CA ASN A 143 -0.73 1.99 -4.63
C ASN A 143 0.20 3.01 -4.00
N THR A 144 0.90 3.77 -4.81
CA THR A 144 1.87 4.74 -4.34
C THR A 144 1.61 6.08 -5.01
N ALA A 145 1.25 7.08 -4.20
CA ALA A 145 1.11 8.44 -4.69
C ALA A 145 2.50 9.04 -4.90
N ILE A 146 2.70 9.67 -6.06
CA ILE A 146 3.93 10.37 -6.35
C ILE A 146 3.90 11.72 -5.66
N LEU A 147 4.96 12.02 -4.90
CA LEU A 147 5.11 13.31 -4.23
C LEU A 147 5.09 14.46 -5.25
N GLY A 148 4.27 15.45 -4.97
CA GLY A 148 4.15 16.64 -5.81
C GLY A 148 2.99 16.63 -6.80
N GLN A 149 2.25 15.53 -6.91
CA GLN A 149 1.02 15.49 -7.71
C GLN A 149 -0.21 15.66 -6.83
N SER A 150 -0.99 16.68 -7.10
CA SER A 150 -2.23 16.97 -6.39
C SER A 150 -3.43 16.35 -7.11
N GLY A 151 -3.43 15.05 -7.33
CA GLY A 151 -4.52 14.33 -7.94
C GLY A 151 -4.12 13.49 -9.15
N SER A 152 -5.00 12.60 -9.54
CA SER A 152 -4.76 11.70 -10.66
C SER A 152 -4.99 12.43 -12.00
N ILE A 153 -4.07 12.21 -12.93
CA ILE A 153 -4.16 12.72 -14.30
C ILE A 153 -4.27 11.57 -15.32
N GLY A 154 -4.74 10.41 -14.86
CA GLY A 154 -4.77 9.19 -15.69
C GLY A 154 -3.49 8.39 -15.66
N ILE A 155 -2.54 8.75 -14.81
CA ILE A 155 -1.29 8.02 -14.60
C ILE A 155 -1.12 7.80 -13.12
N GLY A 156 -1.22 6.57 -12.68
CA GLY A 156 -0.96 6.15 -11.31
C GLY A 156 0.06 5.01 -11.29
N PHE A 157 0.70 4.82 -10.16
CA PHE A 157 1.73 3.79 -10.01
C PHE A 157 1.46 2.90 -8.81
N SER A 158 1.80 1.62 -8.97
CA SER A 158 1.74 0.64 -7.90
C SER A 158 3.03 -0.18 -7.86
N ILE A 159 3.48 -0.47 -6.65
CA ILE A 159 4.62 -1.37 -6.43
C ILE A 159 4.13 -2.80 -6.69
N PRO A 160 4.75 -3.56 -7.59
CA PRO A 160 4.31 -4.93 -7.87
C PRO A 160 4.36 -5.82 -6.64
N ALA A 161 3.35 -6.66 -6.47
CA ALA A 161 3.22 -7.52 -5.28
C ALA A 161 4.42 -8.46 -5.10
N ASN A 162 4.95 -9.03 -6.19
CA ASN A 162 6.08 -9.95 -6.09
C ASN A 162 7.34 -9.26 -5.57
N SER A 163 7.61 -8.03 -6.02
CA SER A 163 8.72 -7.23 -5.50
C SER A 163 8.48 -6.81 -4.05
N ALA A 164 7.26 -6.41 -3.74
CA ALA A 164 6.87 -5.98 -2.39
C ALA A 164 6.99 -7.10 -1.38
N LYS A 165 6.60 -8.32 -1.73
CA LYS A 165 6.66 -9.48 -0.81
C LYS A 165 8.07 -9.76 -0.29
N ILE A 166 9.07 -9.60 -1.14
CA ILE A 166 10.47 -9.81 -0.74
C ILE A 166 10.85 -8.80 0.35
N VAL A 167 10.49 -7.55 0.17
CA VAL A 167 10.74 -6.49 1.15
C VAL A 167 9.93 -6.72 2.42
N ILE A 168 8.65 -7.04 2.29
CA ILE A 168 7.74 -7.27 3.42
C ILE A 168 8.28 -8.41 4.32
N ASP A 169 8.68 -9.52 3.72
CA ASP A 169 9.20 -10.65 4.48
C ASP A 169 10.47 -10.29 5.26
N GLN A 170 11.35 -9.48 4.68
CA GLN A 170 12.54 -8.98 5.38
C GLN A 170 12.19 -8.02 6.51
N LEU A 171 11.22 -7.15 6.31
CA LEU A 171 10.79 -6.22 7.36
C LEU A 171 10.15 -6.95 8.53
N ILE A 172 9.40 -8.01 8.28
CA ILE A 172 8.80 -8.83 9.34
C ILE A 172 9.88 -9.59 10.10
N GLU A 173 10.85 -10.18 9.41
CA GLU A 173 11.87 -11.02 10.03
C GLU A 173 12.98 -10.20 10.71
N PHE A 174 13.45 -9.12 10.08
CA PHE A 174 14.63 -8.39 10.54
C PHE A 174 14.34 -6.95 10.99
N GLY A 175 13.15 -6.41 10.69
CA GLY A 175 12.83 -5.00 10.91
C GLY A 175 13.45 -4.04 9.89
N GLU A 176 14.27 -4.54 8.98
CA GLU A 176 14.94 -3.76 7.94
C GLU A 176 15.20 -4.63 6.72
N THR A 177 15.45 -3.97 5.58
CA THR A 177 15.82 -4.68 4.37
C THR A 177 17.33 -4.90 4.33
N LYS A 178 17.73 -6.12 3.97
CA LYS A 178 19.11 -6.49 3.76
C LYS A 178 19.41 -6.47 2.26
N ARG A 179 20.07 -5.40 1.82
CA ARG A 179 20.55 -5.28 0.45
C ARG A 179 22.04 -5.48 0.46
N GLY A 180 22.47 -6.52 -0.23
CA GLY A 180 23.88 -6.81 -0.43
C GLY A 180 24.50 -5.94 -1.50
#